data_80f1d9e61c63f7fbaa4a7e0e3e49d9fb
#
_entry.id   80f1d9e61c63f7fbaa4a7e0e3e49d9fb
#
_cell.length_a   1.000
_cell.length_b   1.000
_cell.length_c   1.000
_cell.angle_alpha   90.00
_cell.angle_beta   90.00
_cell.angle_gamma   90.00
#
_symmetry.space_group_name_H-M   'P 1'
#
loop_
_entity.id
_entity.type
_entity.pdbx_description
1 polymer ?
#
loop_
_entity_poly.entity_id
_entity_poly.type
_entity_poly.pdbx_seq_one_letter_code
_entity_poly.pdbx_strand_id
1 'polypeptide(L)'
;KNDFCYIRLGSKSVINDFDIDTSNFTGNYAPAISILGCCVAGGVTDDRVVDGSAVDEWFDLLAKEKLTGDSSNIFSSNSLKPVTHLKVTLYPDGGIARLRAYGSVWSDDNRYEVKGTNVIAKESGAKAVFANDEHFGCLSNILEKHEPINMADGWETRRRREPGNDWGIVALAKPATVDEIVIDTKFFKGNYPDTFSICTTYSDKSDTKALIEQSNSWVQLISRKKLEMNQIHVFKK
;
A
#
# COMPACT_ATOMS: atom_id res chain seq x y z
N LYS A 1 -34.01 -6.56 -4.29
CA LYS A 1 -32.91 -5.63 -4.61
C LYS A 1 -31.85 -5.85 -3.55
N ASN A 2 -30.59 -5.99 -3.95
CA ASN A 2 -29.50 -6.22 -3.02
C ASN A 2 -28.65 -4.93 -2.93
N ASP A 3 -28.03 -4.70 -1.80
CA ASP A 3 -27.08 -3.60 -1.64
C ASP A 3 -25.70 -4.00 -2.13
N PHE A 4 -24.99 -3.08 -2.75
CA PHE A 4 -23.65 -3.32 -3.26
C PHE A 4 -22.78 -2.07 -3.27
N CYS A 5 -21.46 -2.28 -3.28
CA CYS A 5 -20.49 -1.23 -3.50
C CYS A 5 -19.35 -1.70 -4.41
N TYR A 6 -18.65 -0.73 -5.00
CA TYR A 6 -17.41 -0.94 -5.74
C TYR A 6 -16.23 -0.45 -4.90
N ILE A 7 -15.14 -1.21 -4.92
CA ILE A 7 -13.90 -0.90 -4.20
C ILE A 7 -12.76 -0.95 -5.18
N ARG A 8 -12.01 0.13 -5.32
CA ARG A 8 -10.73 0.14 -6.04
C ARG A 8 -9.62 -0.28 -5.08
N LEU A 9 -8.82 -1.26 -5.47
CA LEU A 9 -7.63 -1.66 -4.73
C LEU A 9 -6.50 -0.63 -4.92
N GLY A 10 -5.67 -0.46 -3.91
CA GLY A 10 -4.47 0.38 -4.00
C GLY A 10 -3.43 -0.12 -5.00
N SER A 11 -3.46 -1.42 -5.31
CA SER A 11 -2.61 -2.06 -6.32
C SER A 11 -3.35 -3.21 -7.00
N LYS A 12 -3.01 -3.52 -8.27
CA LYS A 12 -3.39 -4.76 -8.92
C LYS A 12 -2.86 -5.92 -8.07
N SER A 13 -3.72 -6.85 -7.68
CA SER A 13 -3.40 -7.89 -6.69
C SER A 13 -4.07 -9.21 -7.03
N VAL A 14 -3.48 -10.31 -6.58
CA VAL A 14 -4.13 -11.62 -6.47
C VAL A 14 -4.62 -11.75 -5.04
N ILE A 15 -5.91 -12.04 -4.87
CA ILE A 15 -6.51 -12.22 -3.54
C ILE A 15 -6.64 -13.72 -3.27
N ASN A 16 -6.13 -14.15 -2.12
CA ASN A 16 -6.19 -15.53 -1.67
C ASN A 16 -7.37 -15.77 -0.72
N ASP A 17 -7.56 -14.84 0.23
CA ASP A 17 -8.55 -15.00 1.30
C ASP A 17 -9.25 -13.68 1.62
N PHE A 18 -10.47 -13.80 2.14
CA PHE A 18 -11.27 -12.71 2.68
C PHE A 18 -11.57 -12.95 4.16
N ASP A 19 -11.50 -11.90 4.96
CA ASP A 19 -12.05 -11.83 6.32
C ASP A 19 -13.18 -10.81 6.33
N ILE A 20 -14.41 -11.31 6.50
CA ILE A 20 -15.61 -10.52 6.54
C ILE A 20 -16.07 -10.47 8.00
N ASP A 21 -15.71 -9.39 8.66
CA ASP A 21 -15.91 -9.19 10.08
C ASP A 21 -17.29 -8.54 10.31
N THR A 22 -18.13 -9.23 11.04
CA THR A 22 -19.47 -8.78 11.44
C THR A 22 -19.54 -8.45 12.94
N SER A 23 -18.41 -8.24 13.61
CA SER A 23 -18.35 -7.90 15.03
C SER A 23 -19.27 -6.76 15.39
N ASN A 24 -20.01 -6.90 16.49
CA ASN A 24 -21.05 -6.01 16.99
C ASN A 24 -22.35 -5.94 16.16
N PHE A 25 -22.46 -6.66 15.04
CA PHE A 25 -23.70 -6.82 14.30
C PHE A 25 -24.35 -8.15 14.68
N THR A 26 -25.19 -8.16 15.71
CA THR A 26 -25.80 -9.37 16.26
C THR A 26 -27.09 -9.79 15.57
N GLY A 27 -27.88 -8.83 15.06
CA GLY A 27 -29.14 -9.08 14.37
C GLY A 27 -29.32 -8.33 13.05
N ASN A 28 -28.47 -7.38 12.78
CA ASN A 28 -28.50 -6.49 11.60
C ASN A 28 -27.27 -6.66 10.69
N TYR A 29 -26.57 -7.80 10.79
CA TYR A 29 -25.53 -8.16 9.83
C TYR A 29 -26.12 -8.62 8.49
N ALA A 30 -25.34 -8.55 7.43
CA ALA A 30 -25.74 -9.09 6.13
C ALA A 30 -25.82 -10.62 6.20
N PRO A 31 -26.99 -11.26 5.91
CA PRO A 31 -27.13 -12.71 5.96
C PRO A 31 -26.24 -13.48 4.99
N ALA A 32 -25.88 -12.85 3.87
CA ALA A 32 -24.96 -13.42 2.89
C ALA A 32 -24.22 -12.32 2.09
N ILE A 33 -23.10 -12.69 1.51
CA ILE A 33 -22.24 -11.82 0.72
C ILE A 33 -21.74 -12.54 -0.54
N SER A 34 -21.43 -11.79 -1.59
CA SER A 34 -20.61 -12.25 -2.71
C SER A 34 -19.62 -11.17 -3.13
N ILE A 35 -18.51 -11.55 -3.72
CA ILE A 35 -17.49 -10.62 -4.19
C ILE A 35 -17.06 -11.00 -5.61
N LEU A 36 -17.27 -10.09 -6.54
CA LEU A 36 -16.73 -10.19 -7.89
C LEU A 36 -15.45 -9.35 -7.99
N GLY A 37 -14.54 -9.78 -8.82
CA GLY A 37 -13.33 -9.06 -9.17
C GLY A 37 -13.29 -8.72 -10.66
N CYS A 38 -12.64 -7.60 -11.01
CA CYS A 38 -12.25 -7.31 -12.38
C CYS A 38 -10.85 -6.72 -12.43
N CYS A 39 -10.21 -6.81 -13.59
CA CYS A 39 -8.92 -6.21 -13.86
C CYS A 39 -9.06 -5.22 -15.03
N VAL A 40 -8.81 -3.94 -14.78
CA VAL A 40 -8.82 -2.92 -15.81
C VAL A 40 -7.43 -2.35 -16.04
N ALA A 41 -7.21 -1.79 -17.22
CA ALA A 41 -5.95 -1.14 -17.58
C ALA A 41 -5.70 0.12 -16.73
N GLY A 42 -4.43 0.50 -16.56
CA GLY A 42 -4.08 1.73 -15.88
C GLY A 42 -4.66 2.96 -16.59
N GLY A 43 -5.07 3.97 -15.80
CA GLY A 43 -5.65 5.22 -16.32
C GLY A 43 -7.16 5.18 -16.57
N VAL A 44 -7.83 4.05 -16.33
CA VAL A 44 -9.30 3.96 -16.39
C VAL A 44 -9.88 4.66 -15.15
N THR A 45 -10.89 5.51 -15.35
CA THR A 45 -11.62 6.18 -14.27
C THR A 45 -12.62 5.27 -13.61
N ASP A 46 -12.89 5.47 -12.31
CA ASP A 46 -13.82 4.63 -11.55
C ASP A 46 -15.24 4.64 -12.13
N ASP A 47 -15.70 5.77 -12.68
CA ASP A 47 -17.02 5.88 -13.33
C ASP A 47 -17.19 4.86 -14.47
N ARG A 48 -16.14 4.65 -15.28
CA ARG A 48 -16.16 3.68 -16.38
C ARG A 48 -16.11 2.22 -15.91
N VAL A 49 -15.67 1.99 -14.69
CA VAL A 49 -15.75 0.67 -14.05
C VAL A 49 -17.16 0.43 -13.52
N VAL A 50 -17.77 1.46 -12.92
CA VAL A 50 -19.11 1.40 -12.35
C VAL A 50 -20.18 1.23 -13.43
N ASP A 51 -20.08 1.95 -14.56
CA ASP A 51 -21.00 1.84 -15.68
C ASP A 51 -20.74 0.62 -16.59
N GLY A 52 -19.62 -0.09 -16.36
CA GLY A 52 -19.22 -1.28 -17.08
C GLY A 52 -18.53 -1.03 -18.43
N SER A 53 -18.37 0.23 -18.85
CA SER A 53 -17.81 0.56 -20.19
C SER A 53 -16.32 0.23 -20.34
N ALA A 54 -15.61 0.01 -19.24
CA ALA A 54 -14.19 -0.32 -19.23
C ALA A 54 -13.90 -1.71 -18.63
N VAL A 55 -14.91 -2.52 -18.39
CA VAL A 55 -14.77 -3.85 -17.78
C VAL A 55 -15.11 -4.92 -18.80
N ASP A 56 -14.13 -5.71 -19.19
CA ASP A 56 -14.34 -6.82 -20.14
C ASP A 56 -15.11 -7.96 -19.44
N GLU A 57 -14.74 -8.28 -18.21
CA GLU A 57 -15.31 -9.40 -17.44
C GLU A 57 -15.30 -9.12 -15.94
N TRP A 58 -16.43 -9.36 -15.27
CA TRP A 58 -16.49 -9.57 -13.84
C TRP A 58 -16.50 -11.05 -13.54
N PHE A 59 -15.65 -11.54 -12.65
CA PHE A 59 -15.55 -12.95 -12.29
C PHE A 59 -15.64 -13.16 -10.78
N ASP A 60 -16.10 -14.35 -10.36
CA ASP A 60 -16.27 -14.68 -8.96
C ASP A 60 -14.92 -14.80 -8.24
N LEU A 61 -14.72 -13.99 -7.21
CA LEU A 61 -13.69 -14.18 -6.17
C LEU A 61 -14.27 -14.88 -4.95
N LEU A 62 -15.52 -14.57 -4.59
CA LEU A 62 -16.30 -15.24 -3.58
C LEU A 62 -17.72 -15.39 -4.09
N ALA A 63 -18.15 -16.65 -4.32
CA ALA A 63 -19.54 -16.95 -4.61
C ALA A 63 -20.42 -16.52 -3.42
N LYS A 64 -21.73 -16.56 -3.61
CA LYS A 64 -22.65 -16.19 -2.52
C LYS A 64 -22.50 -17.13 -1.32
N GLU A 65 -21.94 -16.58 -0.22
CA GLU A 65 -21.68 -17.27 1.04
C GLU A 65 -22.53 -16.69 2.17
N LYS A 66 -22.94 -17.55 3.11
CA LYS A 66 -23.66 -17.14 4.32
C LYS A 66 -22.68 -16.55 5.34
N LEU A 67 -23.11 -15.49 6.02
CA LEU A 67 -22.37 -14.92 7.13
C LEU A 67 -23.00 -15.30 8.48
N THR A 68 -22.16 -15.35 9.50
CA THR A 68 -22.54 -15.44 10.90
C THR A 68 -22.39 -14.05 11.52
N GLY A 69 -23.37 -13.62 12.33
CA GLY A 69 -23.30 -12.35 13.04
C GLY A 69 -22.27 -12.37 14.17
N ASP A 70 -21.79 -11.19 14.54
CA ASP A 70 -20.83 -10.97 15.64
C ASP A 70 -19.60 -11.89 15.59
N SER A 71 -19.03 -12.07 14.40
CA SER A 71 -17.91 -12.99 14.16
C SER A 71 -17.04 -12.57 13.00
N SER A 72 -15.85 -13.15 12.93
CA SER A 72 -14.97 -13.13 11.75
C SER A 72 -15.34 -14.31 10.84
N ASN A 73 -15.71 -14.02 9.59
CA ASN A 73 -16.09 -15.00 8.59
C ASN A 73 -14.96 -15.09 7.54
N ILE A 74 -14.21 -16.18 7.55
CA ILE A 74 -13.04 -16.39 6.68
C ILE A 74 -13.41 -17.25 5.50
N PHE A 75 -13.07 -16.78 4.29
CA PHE A 75 -13.33 -17.48 3.03
C PHE A 75 -12.11 -17.42 2.12
N SER A 76 -11.81 -18.52 1.44
CA SER A 76 -10.79 -18.53 0.39
C SER A 76 -11.36 -18.04 -0.94
N SER A 77 -10.53 -17.35 -1.70
CA SER A 77 -10.91 -16.86 -3.03
C SER A 77 -11.09 -18.01 -4.03
N ASN A 78 -12.13 -17.93 -4.85
CA ASN A 78 -12.41 -18.89 -5.91
C ASN A 78 -11.50 -18.71 -7.15
N SER A 79 -10.74 -17.62 -7.23
CA SER A 79 -9.91 -17.29 -8.38
C SER A 79 -8.62 -16.61 -7.96
N LEU A 80 -7.53 -17.03 -8.59
CA LEU A 80 -6.22 -16.39 -8.48
C LEU A 80 -5.91 -15.43 -9.64
N LYS A 81 -6.91 -15.06 -10.44
CA LYS A 81 -6.76 -14.01 -11.45
C LYS A 81 -6.45 -12.67 -10.77
N PRO A 82 -5.55 -11.85 -11.32
CA PRO A 82 -5.27 -10.52 -10.77
C PRO A 82 -6.47 -9.60 -10.93
N VAL A 83 -6.70 -8.75 -9.92
CA VAL A 83 -7.80 -7.78 -9.86
C VAL A 83 -7.32 -6.39 -9.52
N THR A 84 -8.05 -5.38 -9.98
CA THR A 84 -7.87 -3.97 -9.64
C THR A 84 -9.08 -3.41 -8.90
N HIS A 85 -10.26 -4.00 -9.10
CA HIS A 85 -11.51 -3.58 -8.46
C HIS A 85 -12.30 -4.78 -7.98
N LEU A 86 -13.10 -4.53 -6.94
CA LEU A 86 -14.05 -5.47 -6.36
C LEU A 86 -15.45 -4.90 -6.46
N LYS A 87 -16.44 -5.76 -6.70
CA LYS A 87 -17.85 -5.47 -6.46
C LYS A 87 -18.33 -6.36 -5.33
N VAL A 88 -18.66 -5.75 -4.22
CA VAL A 88 -19.16 -6.43 -3.01
C VAL A 88 -20.68 -6.31 -3.00
N THR A 89 -21.39 -7.43 -2.89
CA THR A 89 -22.85 -7.47 -2.84
C THR A 89 -23.32 -8.12 -1.55
N LEU A 90 -24.19 -7.46 -0.82
CA LEU A 90 -24.86 -7.95 0.39
C LEU A 90 -26.24 -8.47 0.04
N TYR A 91 -26.71 -9.54 0.71
CA TYR A 91 -27.98 -10.20 0.42
C TYR A 91 -28.85 -10.33 1.66
N PRO A 92 -30.04 -9.66 1.70
CA PRO A 92 -30.43 -8.58 0.76
C PRO A 92 -29.72 -7.27 1.06
N ASP A 93 -29.42 -7.01 2.32
CA ASP A 93 -28.82 -5.81 2.93
C ASP A 93 -28.17 -6.20 4.27
N GLY A 94 -27.73 -5.22 5.05
CA GLY A 94 -27.19 -5.39 6.40
C GLY A 94 -25.77 -4.86 6.56
N GLY A 95 -25.24 -4.98 7.78
CA GLY A 95 -23.94 -4.43 8.15
C GLY A 95 -22.81 -5.46 8.10
N ILE A 96 -21.63 -4.97 7.77
CA ILE A 96 -20.33 -5.61 8.03
C ILE A 96 -19.44 -4.58 8.73
N ALA A 97 -18.69 -5.00 9.74
CA ALA A 97 -17.80 -4.12 10.51
C ALA A 97 -16.51 -3.83 9.75
N ARG A 98 -15.96 -4.84 9.09
CA ARG A 98 -14.72 -4.75 8.29
C ARG A 98 -14.74 -5.76 7.15
N LEU A 99 -14.12 -5.37 6.05
CA LEU A 99 -13.73 -6.27 4.97
C LEU A 99 -12.21 -6.22 4.83
N ARG A 100 -11.56 -7.37 4.96
CA ARG A 100 -10.14 -7.51 4.71
C ARG A 100 -9.94 -8.52 3.58
N ALA A 101 -9.04 -8.20 2.66
CA ALA A 101 -8.63 -9.09 1.58
C ALA A 101 -7.12 -9.34 1.71
N TYR A 102 -6.74 -10.59 1.79
CA TYR A 102 -5.36 -11.03 1.92
C TYR A 102 -4.88 -11.63 0.60
N GLY A 103 -3.66 -11.31 0.23
CA GLY A 103 -3.10 -11.79 -1.04
C GLY A 103 -1.74 -11.18 -1.33
N SER A 104 -1.34 -11.22 -2.58
CA SER A 104 -0.08 -10.66 -3.07
C SER A 104 -0.34 -9.58 -4.11
N VAL A 105 0.47 -8.54 -4.08
CA VAL A 105 0.48 -7.54 -5.14
C VAL A 105 0.92 -8.20 -6.43
N TRP A 106 0.10 -8.05 -7.48
CA TRP A 106 0.44 -8.53 -8.81
C TRP A 106 1.46 -7.60 -9.44
N SER A 107 2.54 -8.16 -9.89
CA SER A 107 3.50 -7.44 -10.70
C SER A 107 3.69 -8.18 -12.01
N ASP A 108 3.39 -7.52 -13.11
CA ASP A 108 3.89 -7.95 -14.41
C ASP A 108 5.42 -7.83 -14.35
N ASP A 109 6.14 -8.89 -14.65
CA ASP A 109 7.61 -8.90 -14.58
C ASP A 109 8.24 -7.79 -15.41
N ASN A 110 7.55 -7.36 -16.48
CA ASN A 110 7.96 -6.27 -17.36
C ASN A 110 7.72 -4.86 -16.79
N ARG A 111 6.97 -4.67 -15.67
CA ARG A 111 6.73 -3.33 -15.12
C ARG A 111 7.98 -2.66 -14.56
N TYR A 112 8.92 -3.44 -14.07
CA TYR A 112 10.16 -2.94 -13.48
C TYR A 112 11.27 -2.71 -14.50
N GLU A 113 11.06 -3.12 -15.74
CA GLU A 113 11.94 -2.79 -16.87
C GLU A 113 11.59 -1.41 -17.50
N VAL A 114 10.45 -0.82 -17.14
CA VAL A 114 10.08 0.51 -17.62
C VAL A 114 10.90 1.56 -16.86
N LYS A 115 11.83 2.17 -17.56
CA LYS A 115 12.62 3.31 -17.05
C LYS A 115 11.68 4.38 -16.49
N GLY A 116 11.93 4.81 -15.24
CA GLY A 116 11.11 5.81 -14.56
C GLY A 116 9.97 5.24 -13.71
N THR A 117 9.92 3.91 -13.49
CA THR A 117 8.97 3.34 -12.52
C THR A 117 9.35 3.74 -11.09
N ASN A 118 8.40 4.30 -10.33
CA ASN A 118 8.60 4.54 -8.90
C ASN A 118 8.46 3.25 -8.10
N VAL A 119 9.59 2.58 -7.84
CA VAL A 119 9.64 1.26 -7.15
C VAL A 119 9.39 1.33 -5.66
N ILE A 120 9.41 2.55 -5.08
CA ILE A 120 9.12 2.78 -3.65
C ILE A 120 7.66 3.20 -3.42
N ALA A 121 6.88 3.40 -4.47
CA ALA A 121 5.48 3.78 -4.31
C ALA A 121 4.65 2.66 -3.67
N LYS A 122 3.78 3.03 -2.75
CA LYS A 122 2.81 2.13 -2.10
C LYS A 122 1.92 1.40 -3.11
N GLU A 123 1.53 2.08 -4.19
CA GLU A 123 0.77 1.50 -5.31
C GLU A 123 1.55 0.43 -6.07
N SER A 124 2.89 0.49 -6.05
CA SER A 124 3.75 -0.56 -6.59
C SER A 124 3.89 -1.75 -5.64
N GLY A 125 3.37 -1.64 -4.42
CA GLY A 125 3.42 -2.65 -3.37
C GLY A 125 4.54 -2.45 -2.35
N ALA A 126 5.25 -1.32 -2.37
CA ALA A 126 6.21 -0.99 -1.33
C ALA A 126 5.52 -0.74 0.01
N LYS A 127 6.23 -0.99 1.11
CA LYS A 127 5.70 -0.89 2.48
C LYS A 127 6.70 -0.22 3.40
N ALA A 128 6.22 0.68 4.26
CA ALA A 128 6.96 1.09 5.43
C ALA A 128 7.03 -0.09 6.41
N VAL A 129 8.23 -0.52 6.77
CA VAL A 129 8.46 -1.67 7.65
C VAL A 129 8.71 -1.22 9.08
N PHE A 130 9.48 -0.15 9.24
CA PHE A 130 9.86 0.37 10.55
C PHE A 130 10.36 1.81 10.42
N ALA A 131 10.08 2.63 11.43
CA ALA A 131 10.76 3.89 11.67
C ALA A 131 11.07 4.03 13.17
N ASN A 132 12.19 4.65 13.51
CA ASN A 132 12.55 4.87 14.91
C ASN A 132 11.76 6.04 15.55
N ASP A 133 11.19 6.92 14.75
CA ASP A 133 10.29 7.98 15.21
C ASP A 133 9.29 8.35 14.09
N GLU A 134 8.00 8.44 14.46
CA GLU A 134 6.87 8.81 13.60
C GLU A 134 5.91 9.76 14.33
N HIS A 135 6.45 10.63 15.18
CA HIS A 135 5.65 11.38 16.15
C HIS A 135 4.62 12.31 15.49
N PHE A 136 4.98 13.01 14.43
CA PHE A 136 4.13 13.98 13.74
C PHE A 136 3.62 13.47 12.38
N GLY A 137 4.35 12.56 11.72
CA GLY A 137 3.95 11.98 10.44
C GLY A 137 4.57 10.61 10.21
N CYS A 138 3.79 9.68 9.66
CA CYS A 138 4.22 8.29 9.45
C CYS A 138 5.20 8.14 8.29
N LEU A 139 6.12 7.19 8.38
CA LEU A 139 7.04 6.83 7.29
C LEU A 139 6.29 6.42 6.02
N SER A 140 5.13 5.80 6.15
CA SER A 140 4.30 5.40 4.99
C SER A 140 3.85 6.57 4.11
N ASN A 141 3.82 7.79 4.63
CA ASN A 141 3.41 8.98 3.87
C ASN A 141 4.36 9.28 2.71
N ILE A 142 5.68 9.03 2.88
CA ILE A 142 6.66 9.26 1.80
C ILE A 142 6.55 8.25 0.64
N LEU A 143 5.72 7.23 0.77
CA LEU A 143 5.47 6.22 -0.25
C LEU A 143 4.24 6.53 -1.13
N GLU A 144 3.49 7.57 -0.79
CA GLU A 144 2.33 7.99 -1.56
C GLU A 144 2.76 8.63 -2.88
N LYS A 145 1.97 8.41 -3.92
CA LYS A 145 2.29 8.88 -5.28
C LYS A 145 1.80 10.31 -5.54
N HIS A 146 0.76 10.73 -4.83
CA HIS A 146 0.20 12.04 -5.01
C HIS A 146 1.15 13.15 -4.50
N GLU A 147 1.04 14.33 -5.08
CA GLU A 147 1.71 15.53 -4.58
C GLU A 147 1.26 15.82 -3.13
N PRO A 148 2.19 16.17 -2.22
CA PRO A 148 1.81 16.54 -0.87
C PRO A 148 0.97 17.82 -0.86
N ILE A 149 -0.06 17.87 -0.01
CA ILE A 149 -0.95 19.02 0.16
C ILE A 149 -0.40 19.96 1.23
N ASN A 150 0.21 19.38 2.25
CA ASN A 150 0.80 20.11 3.38
C ASN A 150 1.86 19.23 4.10
N MET A 151 2.44 19.74 5.18
CA MET A 151 3.49 19.05 5.93
C MET A 151 3.03 17.73 6.57
N ALA A 152 1.74 17.59 6.90
CA ALA A 152 1.21 16.36 7.51
C ALA A 152 1.19 15.15 6.55
N ASP A 153 1.37 15.39 5.24
CA ASP A 153 1.50 14.34 4.23
C ASP A 153 2.92 13.75 4.15
N GLY A 154 3.86 14.22 4.97
CA GLY A 154 5.22 13.73 5.01
C GLY A 154 5.52 12.85 6.22
N TRP A 155 6.72 12.31 6.27
CA TRP A 155 7.29 11.67 7.45
C TRP A 155 7.96 12.74 8.30
N GLU A 156 7.44 12.94 9.52
CA GLU A 156 7.95 13.95 10.42
C GLU A 156 8.22 13.37 11.81
N THR A 157 9.46 13.50 12.26
CA THR A 157 9.96 13.02 13.54
C THR A 157 10.00 14.16 14.59
N ARG A 158 10.13 13.79 15.85
CA ARG A 158 10.43 14.75 16.91
C ARG A 158 11.79 15.39 16.70
N ARG A 159 11.94 16.62 17.17
CA ARG A 159 13.27 17.25 17.21
C ARG A 159 14.22 16.44 18.09
N ARG A 160 15.23 15.87 17.47
CA ARG A 160 16.30 15.14 18.18
C ARG A 160 17.24 16.13 18.88
N ARG A 161 17.41 15.96 20.18
CA ARG A 161 18.34 16.74 21.00
C ARG A 161 19.56 15.96 21.42
N GLU A 162 19.57 14.65 21.20
CA GLU A 162 20.66 13.75 21.51
C GLU A 162 21.41 13.34 20.23
N PRO A 163 22.69 12.91 20.35
CA PRO A 163 23.42 12.37 19.20
C PRO A 163 22.68 11.23 18.51
N GLY A 164 22.79 11.14 17.21
CA GLY A 164 22.16 10.13 16.38
C GLY A 164 21.38 10.72 15.22
N ASN A 165 20.60 9.90 14.56
CA ASN A 165 19.74 10.29 13.43
C ASN A 165 18.42 9.52 13.48
N ASP A 166 17.42 10.04 12.78
CA ASP A 166 16.19 9.30 12.54
C ASP A 166 16.36 8.46 11.28
N TRP A 167 15.71 7.32 11.27
CA TRP A 167 15.83 6.36 10.18
C TRP A 167 14.58 5.47 10.07
N GLY A 168 14.37 4.96 8.87
CA GLY A 168 13.27 4.04 8.59
C GLY A 168 13.66 2.98 7.58
N ILE A 169 12.94 1.88 7.57
CA ILE A 169 13.08 0.77 6.63
C ILE A 169 11.85 0.71 5.74
N VAL A 170 12.09 0.67 4.44
CA VAL A 170 11.07 0.48 3.43
C VAL A 170 11.37 -0.80 2.65
N ALA A 171 10.39 -1.67 2.54
CA ALA A 171 10.45 -2.85 1.68
C ALA A 171 9.87 -2.50 0.31
N LEU A 172 10.63 -2.78 -0.75
CA LEU A 172 10.12 -2.75 -2.12
C LEU A 172 9.23 -3.98 -2.35
N ALA A 173 8.25 -3.88 -3.24
CA ALA A 173 7.40 -5.01 -3.60
C ALA A 173 8.19 -6.16 -4.24
N LYS A 174 9.25 -5.80 -4.97
CA LYS A 174 10.20 -6.72 -5.64
C LYS A 174 11.62 -6.17 -5.58
N PRO A 175 12.63 -7.01 -5.77
CA PRO A 175 13.99 -6.56 -6.02
C PRO A 175 14.04 -5.63 -7.24
N ALA A 176 14.76 -4.52 -7.11
CA ALA A 176 14.89 -3.53 -8.17
C ALA A 176 16.27 -2.91 -8.21
N THR A 177 16.69 -2.46 -9.40
CA THR A 177 17.83 -1.55 -9.57
C THR A 177 17.31 -0.11 -9.48
N VAL A 178 17.98 0.71 -8.70
CA VAL A 178 17.62 2.11 -8.50
C VAL A 178 18.56 2.99 -9.31
N ASP A 179 18.03 3.75 -10.26
CA ASP A 179 18.78 4.67 -11.13
C ASP A 179 18.75 6.10 -10.62
N GLU A 180 17.63 6.48 -9.98
CA GLU A 180 17.39 7.84 -9.51
C GLU A 180 16.61 7.80 -8.18
N ILE A 181 16.93 8.73 -7.30
CA ILE A 181 16.24 8.94 -6.03
C ILE A 181 15.78 10.38 -5.95
N VAL A 182 14.51 10.58 -5.67
CA VAL A 182 13.90 11.88 -5.43
C VAL A 182 13.60 12.01 -3.94
N ILE A 183 14.10 13.07 -3.32
CA ILE A 183 13.77 13.46 -1.94
C ILE A 183 13.04 14.80 -1.98
N ASP A 184 11.81 14.79 -1.56
CA ASP A 184 10.95 15.98 -1.52
C ASP A 184 10.86 16.51 -0.07
N THR A 185 11.30 17.75 0.14
CA THR A 185 11.17 18.48 1.40
C THR A 185 10.12 19.59 1.33
N LYS A 186 9.20 19.52 0.36
CA LYS A 186 8.13 20.49 0.16
C LYS A 186 7.33 20.66 1.46
N PHE A 187 7.00 21.90 1.78
CA PHE A 187 6.38 22.36 3.03
C PHE A 187 7.26 22.30 4.29
N PHE A 188 8.37 21.58 4.32
CA PHE A 188 9.29 21.54 5.45
C PHE A 188 10.26 22.73 5.37
N LYS A 189 9.97 23.81 6.09
CA LYS A 189 10.74 25.07 6.00
C LYS A 189 11.77 25.25 7.11
N GLY A 190 11.53 24.68 8.29
CA GLY A 190 12.44 24.79 9.43
C GLY A 190 12.74 23.46 10.12
N ASN A 191 12.06 22.41 9.72
CA ASN A 191 12.09 21.06 10.29
C ASN A 191 12.46 19.98 9.27
N TYR A 192 13.03 20.38 8.12
CA TYR A 192 13.57 19.43 7.15
C TYR A 192 14.87 18.79 7.67
N PRO A 193 15.20 17.56 7.26
CA PRO A 193 16.46 16.91 7.64
C PRO A 193 17.65 17.59 6.96
N ASP A 194 18.69 17.91 7.73
CA ASP A 194 19.91 18.54 7.21
C ASP A 194 20.59 17.69 6.14
N THR A 195 20.64 16.39 6.36
CA THR A 195 21.25 15.42 5.45
C THR A 195 20.48 14.11 5.44
N PHE A 196 20.65 13.33 4.38
CA PHE A 196 20.18 11.95 4.30
C PHE A 196 21.24 11.03 3.71
N SER A 197 21.07 9.74 3.92
CA SER A 197 21.79 8.65 3.24
C SER A 197 20.86 7.46 3.06
N ILE A 198 21.15 6.59 2.10
CA ILE A 198 20.37 5.38 1.86
C ILE A 198 21.29 4.18 1.79
N CYS A 199 20.96 3.14 2.54
CA CYS A 199 21.55 1.82 2.44
C CYS A 199 20.51 0.82 1.95
N THR A 200 20.97 -0.22 1.26
CA THR A 200 20.10 -1.25 0.69
C THR A 200 20.62 -2.64 1.03
N THR A 201 19.69 -3.58 1.08
CA THR A 201 20.00 -5.01 1.15
C THR A 201 18.97 -5.79 0.33
N TYR A 202 19.35 -7.00 -0.07
CA TYR A 202 18.37 -8.01 -0.50
C TYR A 202 18.07 -8.92 0.68
N SER A 203 16.81 -9.11 1.00
CA SER A 203 16.37 -10.01 2.07
C SER A 203 15.10 -10.73 1.66
N ASP A 204 15.07 -12.03 1.88
CA ASP A 204 13.89 -12.89 1.82
C ASP A 204 13.15 -12.95 3.18
N LYS A 205 13.73 -12.31 4.20
CA LYS A 205 13.19 -12.31 5.56
C LYS A 205 12.12 -11.24 5.71
N SER A 206 11.00 -11.61 6.28
CA SER A 206 9.90 -10.70 6.66
C SER A 206 9.98 -10.24 8.11
N ASP A 207 10.93 -10.77 8.90
CA ASP A 207 11.08 -10.42 10.31
C ASP A 207 11.74 -9.04 10.46
N THR A 208 10.95 -8.07 10.92
CA THR A 208 11.38 -6.69 11.16
C THR A 208 12.56 -6.61 12.13
N LYS A 209 12.59 -7.42 13.18
CA LYS A 209 13.67 -7.41 14.18
C LYS A 209 15.00 -7.82 13.55
N ALA A 210 15.00 -8.88 12.74
CA ALA A 210 16.18 -9.32 12.02
C ALA A 210 16.68 -8.28 11.01
N LEU A 211 15.76 -7.57 10.33
CA LEU A 211 16.12 -6.47 9.41
C LEU A 211 16.78 -5.30 10.15
N ILE A 212 16.27 -4.93 11.32
CA ILE A 212 16.84 -3.88 12.17
C ILE A 212 18.24 -4.25 12.65
N GLU A 213 18.43 -5.46 13.20
CA GLU A 213 19.71 -5.92 13.71
C GLU A 213 20.81 -5.95 12.63
N GLN A 214 20.43 -6.26 11.38
CA GLN A 214 21.35 -6.34 10.25
C GLN A 214 21.56 -4.99 9.53
N SER A 215 20.78 -3.97 9.84
CA SER A 215 20.77 -2.71 9.08
C SER A 215 22.12 -1.99 9.00
N ASN A 216 22.98 -2.17 10.00
CA ASN A 216 24.34 -1.61 10.02
C ASN A 216 25.29 -2.24 8.97
N SER A 217 24.96 -3.40 8.43
CA SER A 217 25.76 -4.12 7.42
C SER A 217 25.26 -3.92 5.99
N TRP A 218 24.21 -3.11 5.79
CA TRP A 218 23.64 -2.88 4.48
C TRP A 218 24.55 -2.07 3.57
N VAL A 219 24.48 -2.37 2.29
CA VAL A 219 25.31 -1.70 1.28
C VAL A 219 24.83 -0.26 1.07
N GLN A 220 25.75 0.68 1.11
CA GLN A 220 25.44 2.08 0.87
C GLN A 220 25.07 2.32 -0.60
N LEU A 221 23.83 2.75 -0.85
CA LEU A 221 23.34 3.14 -2.17
C LEU A 221 23.62 4.62 -2.46
N ILE A 222 23.30 5.49 -1.50
CA ILE A 222 23.59 6.94 -1.54
C ILE A 222 24.38 7.32 -0.29
N SER A 223 25.55 7.90 -0.48
CA SER A 223 26.31 8.50 0.62
C SER A 223 25.61 9.74 1.16
N ARG A 224 25.98 10.18 2.36
CA ARG A 224 25.38 11.36 2.99
C ARG A 224 25.37 12.57 2.04
N LYS A 225 24.18 13.11 1.80
CA LYS A 225 23.93 14.29 0.95
C LYS A 225 23.20 15.34 1.74
N LYS A 226 23.53 16.61 1.48
CA LYS A 226 22.84 17.76 2.04
C LYS A 226 21.46 17.93 1.40
N LEU A 227 20.48 18.35 2.19
CA LEU A 227 19.17 18.75 1.72
C LEU A 227 18.96 20.25 1.99
N GLU A 228 17.97 20.81 1.30
CA GLU A 228 17.53 22.19 1.47
C GLU A 228 16.02 22.20 1.79
N MET A 229 15.57 23.29 2.40
CA MET A 229 14.17 23.44 2.78
C MET A 229 13.25 23.60 1.59
N ASN A 230 12.06 23.00 1.65
CA ASN A 230 10.97 23.24 0.72
C ASN A 230 11.35 23.07 -0.76
N GLN A 231 12.12 22.01 -1.08
CA GLN A 231 12.64 21.72 -2.42
C GLN A 231 12.51 20.27 -2.79
N ILE A 232 12.56 20.00 -4.08
CA ILE A 232 12.70 18.65 -4.66
C ILE A 232 14.16 18.44 -5.04
N HIS A 233 14.76 17.38 -4.50
CA HIS A 233 16.14 17.01 -4.75
C HIS A 233 16.19 15.73 -5.57
N VAL A 234 16.99 15.72 -6.64
CA VAL A 234 17.14 14.56 -7.54
C VAL A 234 18.59 14.09 -7.51
N PHE A 235 18.77 12.81 -7.18
CA PHE A 235 20.08 12.17 -7.10
C PHE A 235 20.13 11.01 -8.09
N LYS A 236 21.02 11.08 -9.05
CA LYS A 236 21.28 9.99 -10.03
C LYS A 236 22.45 9.13 -9.54
N LYS A 237 22.31 7.83 -9.78
CA LYS A 237 23.35 6.85 -9.49
C LYS A 237 24.31 6.72 -10.68
#